data_592529c4f39d26628a2bf3e4f7071257
#
_entry.id   592529c4f39d26628a2bf3e4f7071257
#
_cell.length_a   1.000
_cell.length_b   1.000
_cell.length_c   1.000
_cell.angle_alpha   90.00
_cell.angle_beta   90.00
_cell.angle_gamma   90.00
#
_symmetry.space_group_name_H-M   'P 1'
#
loop_
_entity.id
_entity.type
_entity.pdbx_description
1 polymer ?
#
loop_
_entity_poly.entity_id
_entity_poly.type
_entity_poly.pdbx_seq_one_letter_code
_entity_poly.pdbx_strand_id
1 'polypeptide(L)'
;MAGLKPGNAGSMLVTMTRNEITEQIVVARLAKGLTWQELADAIARPVVWTTSALLGQHPIPAELGKVLVEMLGLDQSAIPLLAAVPTRAALPTAVPTDPTIYRFYEALQVYGPALKELLHEQFGDGIMSAINFSVDLQKKPHPSGDRVVVTFDGKFLAYEWVSAQP
;
A
#
# COMPACT_ATOMS: atom_id res chain seq x y z
N MET A 1 -0.85 -17.26 -61.39
CA MET A 1 -0.03 -17.27 -60.19
C MET A 1 -0.44 -16.11 -59.28
N ALA A 2 -1.25 -16.41 -58.30
CA ALA A 2 -1.73 -15.40 -57.32
C ALA A 2 -0.80 -15.40 -56.10
N GLY A 3 -0.12 -14.26 -55.87
CA GLY A 3 0.77 -14.09 -54.73
C GLY A 3 -0.01 -14.01 -53.41
N LEU A 4 0.26 -14.92 -52.50
CA LEU A 4 -0.15 -14.80 -51.11
C LEU A 4 0.58 -13.64 -50.44
N LYS A 5 -0.16 -12.61 -49.94
CA LYS A 5 0.36 -11.61 -49.01
C LYS A 5 0.66 -12.28 -47.67
N PRO A 6 1.81 -12.01 -47.03
CA PRO A 6 2.08 -12.50 -45.69
C PRO A 6 1.10 -11.84 -44.72
N GLY A 7 0.45 -12.65 -43.91
CA GLY A 7 -0.46 -12.23 -42.86
C GLY A 7 0.25 -11.36 -41.84
N ASN A 8 -0.38 -10.27 -41.48
CA ASN A 8 -0.03 -9.39 -40.39
C ASN A 8 -0.03 -10.20 -39.08
N ALA A 9 1.15 -10.54 -38.58
CA ALA A 9 1.30 -11.07 -37.23
C ALA A 9 0.95 -9.93 -36.25
N GLY A 10 -0.31 -9.90 -35.84
CA GLY A 10 -0.77 -8.99 -34.80
C GLY A 10 0.11 -9.20 -33.59
N SER A 11 0.91 -8.18 -33.25
CA SER A 11 1.60 -8.07 -31.99
C SER A 11 0.55 -8.24 -30.90
N MET A 12 0.57 -9.39 -30.23
CA MET A 12 -0.21 -9.64 -29.04
C MET A 12 0.36 -8.72 -27.98
N LEU A 13 -0.25 -7.54 -27.80
CA LEU A 13 0.05 -6.63 -26.71
C LEU A 13 -0.21 -7.44 -25.43
N VAL A 14 0.86 -7.97 -24.83
CA VAL A 14 0.80 -8.53 -23.48
C VAL A 14 0.49 -7.35 -22.56
N THR A 15 -0.78 -7.19 -22.25
CA THR A 15 -1.25 -6.12 -21.36
C THR A 15 -0.89 -6.54 -19.94
N MET A 16 0.20 -5.99 -19.42
CA MET A 16 0.66 -6.23 -18.06
C MET A 16 -0.38 -5.73 -17.06
N THR A 17 -0.62 -6.51 -16.02
CA THR A 17 -1.54 -6.16 -14.95
C THR A 17 -0.82 -5.41 -13.82
N ARG A 18 -1.58 -4.77 -12.93
CA ARG A 18 -1.04 -4.14 -11.72
C ARG A 18 -0.31 -5.13 -10.81
N ASN A 19 -0.79 -6.36 -10.71
CA ASN A 19 -0.16 -7.41 -9.89
C ASN A 19 1.19 -7.85 -10.49
N GLU A 20 1.27 -8.05 -11.79
CA GLU A 20 2.52 -8.39 -12.47
C GLU A 20 3.57 -7.29 -12.30
N ILE A 21 3.18 -6.01 -12.38
CA ILE A 21 4.08 -4.89 -12.07
C ILE A 21 4.53 -4.93 -10.62
N THR A 22 3.66 -5.22 -9.67
CA THR A 22 4.01 -5.35 -8.25
C THR A 22 5.06 -6.42 -8.03
N GLU A 23 4.91 -7.58 -8.66
CA GLU A 23 5.90 -8.65 -8.60
C GLU A 23 7.25 -8.23 -9.20
N GLN A 24 7.23 -7.57 -10.36
CA GLN A 24 8.46 -7.06 -11.00
C GLN A 24 9.18 -6.02 -10.12
N ILE A 25 8.44 -5.14 -9.44
CA ILE A 25 8.99 -4.16 -8.51
C ILE A 25 9.76 -4.85 -7.38
N VAL A 26 9.17 -5.88 -6.77
CA VAL A 26 9.81 -6.63 -5.68
C VAL A 26 11.09 -7.30 -6.17
N VAL A 27 11.04 -7.95 -7.33
CA VAL A 27 12.20 -8.62 -7.93
C VAL A 27 13.30 -7.60 -8.28
N ALA A 28 12.94 -6.51 -8.97
CA ALA A 28 13.89 -5.47 -9.38
C ALA A 28 14.56 -4.79 -8.18
N ARG A 29 13.79 -4.49 -7.13
CA ARG A 29 14.30 -3.93 -5.88
C ARG A 29 15.36 -4.86 -5.25
N LEU A 30 15.05 -6.15 -5.13
CA LEU A 30 15.97 -7.15 -4.58
C LEU A 30 17.23 -7.31 -5.43
N ALA A 31 17.08 -7.41 -6.74
CA ALA A 31 18.19 -7.55 -7.68
C ALA A 31 19.16 -6.37 -7.65
N LYS A 32 18.65 -5.16 -7.38
CA LYS A 32 19.47 -3.94 -7.26
C LYS A 32 19.94 -3.64 -5.84
N GLY A 33 19.54 -4.44 -4.84
CA GLY A 33 19.87 -4.22 -3.44
C GLY A 33 19.27 -2.95 -2.84
N LEU A 34 18.18 -2.42 -3.45
CA LEU A 34 17.53 -1.20 -2.99
C LEU A 34 16.65 -1.48 -1.76
N THR A 35 16.68 -0.54 -0.82
CA THR A 35 15.76 -0.53 0.33
C THR A 35 14.46 0.18 -0.02
N TRP A 36 13.40 -0.09 0.73
CA TRP A 36 12.14 0.65 0.61
C TRP A 36 12.31 2.13 0.99
N GLN A 37 13.24 2.42 1.91
CA GLN A 37 13.55 3.78 2.32
C GLN A 37 14.16 4.59 1.17
N GLU A 38 15.13 4.04 0.44
CA GLU A 38 15.74 4.72 -0.72
C GLU A 38 14.69 5.04 -1.80
N LEU A 39 13.75 4.12 -2.04
CA LEU A 39 12.64 4.37 -2.97
C LEU A 39 11.71 5.48 -2.46
N ALA A 40 11.43 5.53 -1.16
CA ALA A 40 10.60 6.54 -0.54
C ALA A 40 11.28 7.92 -0.57
N ASP A 41 12.57 7.98 -0.26
CA ASP A 41 13.37 9.21 -0.27
C ASP A 41 13.44 9.81 -1.67
N ALA A 42 13.60 8.96 -2.70
CA ALA A 42 13.66 9.41 -4.10
C ALA A 42 12.41 10.16 -4.57
N ILE A 43 11.27 9.90 -3.98
CA ILE A 43 10.00 10.57 -4.30
C ILE A 43 9.49 11.49 -3.18
N ALA A 44 10.28 11.69 -2.13
CA ALA A 44 9.94 12.52 -0.97
C ALA A 44 8.57 12.15 -0.35
N ARG A 45 8.35 10.85 -0.10
CA ARG A 45 7.13 10.32 0.51
C ARG A 45 7.44 9.42 1.71
N PRO A 46 6.50 9.28 2.67
CA PRO A 46 6.68 8.36 3.80
C PRO A 46 6.93 6.92 3.33
N VAL A 47 7.85 6.22 3.99
CA VAL A 47 8.27 4.87 3.57
C VAL A 47 7.12 3.86 3.60
N VAL A 48 6.26 3.89 4.61
CA VAL A 48 5.10 2.98 4.70
C VAL A 48 4.12 3.22 3.56
N TRP A 49 3.82 4.49 3.24
CA TRP A 49 2.97 4.84 2.10
C TRP A 49 3.58 4.37 0.79
N THR A 50 4.87 4.66 0.55
CA THR A 50 5.58 4.29 -0.68
C THR A 50 5.61 2.78 -0.87
N THR A 51 5.95 2.04 0.18
CA THR A 51 5.94 0.57 0.16
C THR A 51 4.55 0.04 -0.15
N SER A 52 3.52 0.53 0.55
CA SER A 52 2.13 0.14 0.33
C SER A 52 1.66 0.46 -1.10
N ALA A 53 2.03 1.62 -1.64
CA ALA A 53 1.71 2.01 -3.01
C ALA A 53 2.39 1.09 -4.04
N LEU A 54 3.67 0.79 -3.87
CA LEU A 54 4.42 -0.11 -4.74
C LEU A 54 3.90 -1.56 -4.65
N LEU A 55 3.41 -1.97 -3.49
CA LEU A 55 2.71 -3.25 -3.29
C LEU A 55 1.24 -3.23 -3.76
N GLY A 56 0.81 -2.19 -4.49
CA GLY A 56 -0.46 -2.17 -5.21
C GLY A 56 -1.65 -1.60 -4.46
N GLN A 57 -1.47 -0.95 -3.31
CA GLN A 57 -2.60 -0.46 -2.49
C GLN A 57 -2.98 1.01 -2.77
N HIS A 58 -2.12 1.79 -3.42
CA HIS A 58 -2.38 3.20 -3.75
C HIS A 58 -1.95 3.52 -5.19
N PRO A 59 -2.61 4.48 -5.87
CA PRO A 59 -2.10 5.03 -7.11
C PRO A 59 -0.86 5.90 -6.84
N ILE A 60 0.10 5.87 -7.74
CA ILE A 60 1.31 6.70 -7.68
C ILE A 60 1.20 7.72 -8.82
N PRO A 61 1.22 9.04 -8.53
CA PRO A 61 1.22 10.06 -9.57
C PRO A 61 2.29 9.80 -10.63
N ALA A 62 1.98 10.03 -11.92
CA ALA A 62 2.83 9.64 -13.03
C ALA A 62 4.26 10.20 -12.91
N GLU A 63 4.42 11.43 -12.42
CA GLU A 63 5.74 12.06 -12.24
C GLU A 63 6.58 11.32 -11.18
N LEU A 64 5.98 10.87 -10.08
CA LEU A 64 6.65 10.06 -9.09
C LEU A 64 6.90 8.64 -9.61
N GLY A 65 5.95 8.11 -10.39
CA GLY A 65 6.08 6.81 -11.06
C GLY A 65 7.27 6.74 -12.00
N LYS A 66 7.57 7.81 -12.74
CA LYS A 66 8.76 7.90 -13.62
C LYS A 66 10.07 7.70 -12.84
N VAL A 67 10.22 8.40 -11.71
CA VAL A 67 11.42 8.29 -10.85
C VAL A 67 11.61 6.86 -10.38
N LEU A 68 10.54 6.22 -9.88
CA LEU A 68 10.59 4.86 -9.37
C LEU A 68 10.87 3.82 -10.46
N VAL A 69 10.23 3.96 -11.62
CA VAL A 69 10.42 3.08 -12.78
C VAL A 69 11.86 3.14 -13.28
N GLU A 70 12.44 4.34 -13.39
CA GLU A 70 13.84 4.53 -13.76
C GLU A 70 14.80 3.92 -12.74
N MET A 71 14.59 4.20 -11.46
CA MET A 71 15.41 3.70 -10.37
C MET A 71 15.38 2.16 -10.28
N LEU A 72 14.22 1.56 -10.50
CA LEU A 72 14.02 0.11 -10.54
C LEU A 72 14.48 -0.51 -11.88
N GLY A 73 14.64 0.29 -12.94
CA GLY A 73 15.00 -0.20 -14.29
C GLY A 73 13.86 -0.98 -14.94
N LEU A 74 12.63 -0.59 -14.66
CA LEU A 74 11.44 -1.17 -15.29
C LEU A 74 11.09 -0.45 -16.60
N ASP A 75 10.27 -1.09 -17.43
CA ASP A 75 9.74 -0.49 -18.64
C ASP A 75 8.79 0.68 -18.34
N GLN A 76 8.81 1.72 -19.17
CA GLN A 76 7.97 2.90 -18.95
C GLN A 76 6.46 2.62 -19.06
N SER A 77 6.06 1.51 -19.68
CA SER A 77 4.67 1.03 -19.67
C SER A 77 4.13 0.72 -18.27
N ALA A 78 5.00 0.59 -17.26
CA ALA A 78 4.62 0.48 -15.86
C ALA A 78 3.98 1.78 -15.31
N ILE A 79 4.34 2.95 -15.81
CA ILE A 79 3.90 4.25 -15.27
C ILE A 79 2.38 4.39 -15.26
N PRO A 80 1.64 4.18 -16.35
CA PRO A 80 0.18 4.28 -16.32
C PRO A 80 -0.46 3.23 -15.41
N LEU A 81 0.14 2.04 -15.27
CA LEU A 81 -0.36 1.02 -14.34
C LEU A 81 -0.14 1.42 -12.88
N LEU A 82 0.97 2.10 -12.56
CA LEU A 82 1.23 2.66 -11.24
C LEU A 82 0.27 3.81 -10.91
N ALA A 83 -0.11 4.62 -11.90
CA ALA A 83 -1.01 5.75 -11.72
C ALA A 83 -2.50 5.35 -11.62
N ALA A 84 -2.86 4.18 -12.13
CA ALA A 84 -4.23 3.69 -12.07
C ALA A 84 -4.67 3.41 -10.62
N VAL A 85 -5.95 3.71 -10.33
CA VAL A 85 -6.55 3.38 -9.02
C VAL A 85 -6.67 1.87 -8.88
N PRO A 86 -5.99 1.25 -7.90
CA PRO A 86 -6.00 -0.19 -7.73
C PRO A 86 -7.24 -0.69 -6.96
N THR A 87 -7.51 -1.99 -7.06
CA THR A 87 -8.34 -2.68 -6.06
C THR A 87 -7.53 -2.82 -4.78
N ARG A 88 -8.08 -2.35 -3.66
CA ARG A 88 -7.42 -2.36 -2.35
C ARG A 88 -7.77 -3.60 -1.54
N ALA A 89 -7.04 -3.79 -0.41
CA ALA A 89 -7.25 -4.90 0.52
C ALA A 89 -6.97 -6.28 -0.09
N ALA A 90 -5.77 -6.46 -0.63
CA ALA A 90 -5.36 -7.65 -1.37
C ALA A 90 -4.95 -8.85 -0.48
N LEU A 91 -5.36 -8.91 0.80
CA LEU A 91 -5.13 -10.11 1.60
C LEU A 91 -6.02 -11.26 1.10
N PRO A 92 -5.47 -12.47 0.90
CA PRO A 92 -6.21 -13.59 0.33
C PRO A 92 -7.26 -14.17 1.28
N THR A 93 -7.19 -13.85 2.57
CA THR A 93 -8.10 -14.34 3.61
C THR A 93 -8.45 -13.24 4.60
N ALA A 94 -9.65 -13.33 5.24
CA ALA A 94 -10.08 -12.39 6.29
C ALA A 94 -9.18 -12.46 7.54
N VAL A 95 -8.64 -13.64 7.86
CA VAL A 95 -7.65 -13.85 8.91
C VAL A 95 -6.29 -14.08 8.24
N PRO A 96 -5.29 -13.20 8.48
CA PRO A 96 -3.96 -13.36 7.91
C PRO A 96 -3.29 -14.66 8.36
N THR A 97 -2.64 -15.36 7.44
CA THR A 97 -1.87 -16.58 7.75
C THR A 97 -0.37 -16.33 7.81
N ASP A 98 0.12 -15.22 7.27
CA ASP A 98 1.51 -14.78 7.45
C ASP A 98 1.75 -14.44 8.93
N PRO A 99 2.79 -15.02 9.58
CA PRO A 99 3.03 -14.83 11.02
C PRO A 99 3.26 -13.36 11.43
N THR A 100 3.86 -12.56 10.57
CA THR A 100 4.15 -11.14 10.84
C THR A 100 2.87 -10.32 10.78
N ILE A 101 2.06 -10.50 9.72
CA ILE A 101 0.78 -9.80 9.57
C ILE A 101 -0.19 -10.26 10.66
N TYR A 102 -0.19 -11.55 10.98
CA TYR A 102 -1.06 -12.10 12.04
C TYR A 102 -0.78 -11.48 13.41
N ARG A 103 0.47 -11.09 13.74
CA ARG A 103 0.78 -10.43 15.02
C ARG A 103 0.09 -9.07 15.15
N PHE A 104 -0.02 -8.29 14.08
CA PHE A 104 -0.81 -7.05 14.09
C PHE A 104 -2.30 -7.33 14.29
N TYR A 105 -2.82 -8.36 13.60
CA TYR A 105 -4.21 -8.80 13.76
C TYR A 105 -4.50 -9.28 15.19
N GLU A 106 -3.64 -10.12 15.76
CA GLU A 106 -3.75 -10.61 17.15
C GLU A 106 -3.72 -9.45 18.15
N ALA A 107 -2.84 -8.49 17.97
CA ALA A 107 -2.77 -7.31 18.85
C ALA A 107 -4.10 -6.53 18.83
N LEU A 108 -4.72 -6.37 17.64
CA LEU A 108 -6.03 -5.73 17.53
C LEU A 108 -7.16 -6.58 18.12
N GLN A 109 -7.09 -7.92 18.01
CA GLN A 109 -8.07 -8.79 18.67
C GLN A 109 -8.02 -8.67 20.19
N VAL A 110 -6.81 -8.58 20.75
CA VAL A 110 -6.62 -8.52 22.22
C VAL A 110 -6.93 -7.13 22.76
N TYR A 111 -6.41 -6.09 22.10
CA TYR A 111 -6.49 -4.70 22.61
C TYR A 111 -7.57 -3.86 21.96
N GLY A 112 -8.16 -4.29 20.84
CA GLY A 112 -9.18 -3.52 20.12
C GLY A 112 -10.37 -3.10 20.99
N PRO A 113 -10.97 -3.97 21.81
CA PRO A 113 -12.04 -3.56 22.72
C PRO A 113 -11.63 -2.44 23.68
N ALA A 114 -10.42 -2.53 24.28
CA ALA A 114 -9.90 -1.50 25.16
C ALA A 114 -9.63 -0.18 24.43
N LEU A 115 -9.05 -0.25 23.21
CA LEU A 115 -8.82 0.93 22.37
C LEU A 115 -10.14 1.62 22.02
N LYS A 116 -11.18 0.84 21.71
CA LYS A 116 -12.53 1.35 21.45
C LYS A 116 -13.09 2.11 22.64
N GLU A 117 -13.06 1.53 23.84
CA GLU A 117 -13.58 2.17 25.04
C GLU A 117 -12.83 3.50 25.34
N LEU A 118 -11.50 3.49 25.28
CA LEU A 118 -10.69 4.67 25.53
C LEU A 118 -10.90 5.75 24.46
N LEU A 119 -11.10 5.36 23.20
CA LEU A 119 -11.41 6.30 22.12
C LEU A 119 -12.76 6.98 22.38
N HIS A 120 -13.78 6.22 22.74
CA HIS A 120 -15.11 6.77 23.02
C HIS A 120 -15.13 7.62 24.28
N GLU A 121 -14.34 7.26 25.30
CA GLU A 121 -14.20 8.07 26.51
C GLU A 121 -13.57 9.45 26.22
N GLN A 122 -12.56 9.48 25.34
CA GLN A 122 -11.79 10.72 25.06
C GLN A 122 -12.43 11.59 23.96
N PHE A 123 -13.06 10.99 22.97
CA PHE A 123 -13.53 11.67 21.75
C PHE A 123 -15.04 11.64 21.57
N GLY A 124 -15.77 10.76 22.27
CA GLY A 124 -17.19 10.53 22.06
C GLY A 124 -17.48 9.43 21.03
N ASP A 125 -18.72 9.36 20.58
CA ASP A 125 -19.17 8.34 19.63
C ASP A 125 -18.63 8.65 18.21
N GLY A 126 -17.86 7.74 17.66
CA GLY A 126 -17.22 7.92 16.36
C GLY A 126 -16.15 6.87 16.07
N ILE A 127 -15.38 7.13 15.01
CA ILE A 127 -14.33 6.25 14.52
C ILE A 127 -13.05 7.02 14.19
N MET A 128 -11.93 6.32 14.18
CA MET A 128 -10.70 6.81 13.55
C MET A 128 -10.80 6.58 12.03
N SER A 129 -10.60 7.63 11.23
CA SER A 129 -10.58 7.51 9.77
C SER A 129 -9.42 6.64 9.31
N ALA A 130 -9.68 5.76 8.35
CA ALA A 130 -8.64 5.04 7.59
C ALA A 130 -8.37 5.69 6.21
N ILE A 131 -8.97 6.87 5.94
CA ILE A 131 -8.81 7.64 4.69
C ILE A 131 -7.94 8.87 4.96
N ASN A 132 -8.31 9.70 5.95
CA ASN A 132 -7.44 10.76 6.47
C ASN A 132 -6.58 10.14 7.57
N PHE A 133 -5.50 9.49 7.15
CA PHE A 133 -4.78 8.52 7.96
C PHE A 133 -3.33 8.38 7.51
N SER A 134 -2.42 8.23 8.46
CA SER A 134 -1.03 7.87 8.20
C SER A 134 -0.57 6.70 9.07
N VAL A 135 0.38 5.95 8.57
CA VAL A 135 1.06 4.88 9.30
C VAL A 135 2.56 5.16 9.30
N ASP A 136 3.15 5.10 10.47
CA ASP A 136 4.60 5.16 10.66
C ASP A 136 5.10 3.87 11.32
N LEU A 137 6.32 3.43 10.95
CA LEU A 137 6.98 2.27 11.50
C LEU A 137 8.42 2.63 11.86
N GLN A 138 8.77 2.47 13.11
CA GLN A 138 10.09 2.78 13.64
C GLN A 138 10.72 1.60 14.35
N LYS A 139 12.04 1.49 14.22
CA LYS A 139 12.88 0.65 15.07
C LYS A 139 13.33 1.46 16.27
N LYS A 140 12.97 1.04 17.48
CA LYS A 140 13.41 1.66 18.74
C LYS A 140 14.39 0.74 19.46
N PRO A 141 15.65 1.16 19.66
CA PRO A 141 16.63 0.38 20.44
C PRO A 141 16.15 0.14 21.87
N HIS A 142 16.39 -1.07 22.38
CA HIS A 142 16.08 -1.43 23.76
C HIS A 142 17.05 -2.49 24.27
N PRO A 143 17.51 -2.46 25.55
CA PRO A 143 18.51 -3.40 26.09
C PRO A 143 18.14 -4.88 25.97
N SER A 144 16.85 -5.22 26.01
CA SER A 144 16.36 -6.61 25.87
C SER A 144 15.99 -7.00 24.43
N GLY A 145 16.45 -6.26 23.42
CA GLY A 145 16.12 -6.43 22.01
C GLY A 145 15.29 -5.30 21.46
N ASP A 146 15.59 -4.90 20.22
CA ASP A 146 14.93 -3.78 19.54
C ASP A 146 13.39 -3.91 19.52
N ARG A 147 12.72 -2.77 19.61
CA ARG A 147 11.27 -2.68 19.55
C ARG A 147 10.80 -2.23 18.18
N VAL A 148 9.71 -2.83 17.71
CA VAL A 148 8.93 -2.32 16.59
C VAL A 148 7.89 -1.35 17.16
N VAL A 149 7.89 -0.10 16.69
CA VAL A 149 6.89 0.90 17.04
C VAL A 149 6.07 1.18 15.79
N VAL A 150 4.76 1.01 15.88
CA VAL A 150 3.81 1.35 14.81
C VAL A 150 2.88 2.41 15.34
N THR A 151 2.78 3.51 14.60
CA THR A 151 1.88 4.62 14.92
C THR A 151 0.79 4.70 13.88
N PHE A 152 -0.45 4.69 14.32
CA PHE A 152 -1.62 5.02 13.53
C PHE A 152 -2.07 6.43 13.89
N ASP A 153 -2.11 7.33 12.91
CA ASP A 153 -2.60 8.69 13.07
C ASP A 153 -3.75 8.90 12.08
N GLY A 154 -4.95 8.98 12.60
CA GLY A 154 -6.17 9.11 11.83
C GLY A 154 -7.09 10.18 12.42
N LYS A 155 -7.68 10.99 11.54
CA LYS A 155 -8.69 11.98 11.94
C LYS A 155 -9.87 11.29 12.64
N PHE A 156 -10.28 11.80 13.79
CA PHE A 156 -11.52 11.37 14.42
C PHE A 156 -12.73 11.84 13.59
N LEU A 157 -13.67 10.93 13.37
CA LEU A 157 -14.94 11.17 12.68
C LEU A 157 -16.09 10.81 13.65
N ALA A 158 -16.75 11.83 14.17
CA ALA A 158 -17.93 11.65 15.00
C ALA A 158 -19.10 11.11 14.17
N TYR A 159 -19.93 10.24 14.76
CA TYR A 159 -21.23 9.93 14.19
C TYR A 159 -22.17 11.13 14.36
N GLU A 160 -22.80 11.53 13.27
CA GLU A 160 -23.84 12.59 13.27
C GLU A 160 -25.19 11.91 13.01
N TRP A 161 -26.05 11.91 14.02
CA TRP A 161 -27.39 11.34 13.91
C TRP A 161 -28.36 12.40 13.42
N VAL A 162 -29.03 12.12 12.32
CA VAL A 162 -30.07 13.01 11.80
C VAL A 162 -31.24 12.97 12.77
N SER A 163 -31.58 14.11 13.37
CA SER A 163 -32.83 14.24 14.12
C SER A 163 -34.03 14.10 13.17
N ALA A 164 -35.05 13.35 13.57
CA ALA A 164 -36.30 13.34 12.84
C ALA A 164 -36.79 14.79 12.76
N GLN A 165 -36.98 15.30 11.55
CA GLN A 165 -37.63 16.60 11.39
C GLN A 165 -39.08 16.50 11.93
N PRO A 166 -39.55 17.51 12.66
CA PRO A 166 -40.93 17.53 13.18
C PRO A 166 -41.96 17.58 12.05
#